data_5cb0ca4fb0bb8888ff9712c1a298d13f
#
_entry.id   5cb0ca4fb0bb8888ff9712c1a298d13f
#
_cell.length_a   1.000
_cell.length_b   1.000
_cell.length_c   1.000
_cell.angle_alpha   90.00
_cell.angle_beta   90.00
_cell.angle_gamma   90.00
#
_symmetry.space_group_name_H-M   'P 1'
#
loop_
_entity.id
_entity.type
_entity.pdbx_description
1 polymer ?
#
loop_
_entity_poly.entity_id
_entity_poly.type
_entity_poly.pdbx_seq_one_letter_code
_entity_poly.pdbx_strand_id
1 'polypeptide(L)'
;MEKKYKVFYQGSLYGHFGRDRAGKEIEINKSFLWGGESWLVPSVYFCGKGLVADMFKKVSIESFREFIEKFGLDENSDCDGFSDEQQAEIEAENPLNGDIFASIQFGGRKSDMEFSSSDCWNPLFPDSGDAAEALLDRYGLDKSFCWLAVRMSIPWRGRKPKKSDSLTLQLRAEKIPVPGAHFKANRPGDKTEFINSVTGKKHTLTVTAVEQQKFSKLRHIGEKEPPLCTIMNYDISPKIPRDEISVNDRSKPEKPRGIIAPCGKAASAIGIIGGADGPTVITSEYESGHTACSSMHFEPEYEPDWCMVFYKKPKDDIEIELI
;
A
#
# COMPACT_ATOMS: atom_id res chain seq x y z
N MET A 1 3.66 -37.83 14.68
CA MET A 1 3.65 -36.59 15.51
C MET A 1 3.38 -35.43 14.57
N GLU A 2 2.17 -34.86 14.62
CA GLU A 2 1.88 -33.64 13.88
C GLU A 2 2.85 -32.51 14.30
N LYS A 3 3.53 -31.91 13.32
CA LYS A 3 4.38 -30.77 13.58
C LYS A 3 3.50 -29.64 14.11
N LYS A 4 3.62 -29.31 15.38
CA LYS A 4 2.89 -28.18 15.96
C LYS A 4 3.18 -26.92 15.16
N TYR A 5 2.16 -26.27 14.63
CA TYR A 5 2.27 -25.02 13.90
C TYR A 5 2.90 -23.95 14.79
N LYS A 6 3.84 -23.19 14.27
CA LYS A 6 4.60 -22.19 15.04
C LYS A 6 4.56 -20.85 14.33
N VAL A 7 4.15 -19.83 15.06
CA VAL A 7 4.13 -18.44 14.60
C VAL A 7 5.16 -17.63 15.39
N PHE A 8 5.91 -16.78 14.70
CA PHE A 8 7.01 -16.00 15.26
C PHE A 8 6.78 -14.52 15.00
N TYR A 9 7.22 -13.66 15.92
CA TYR A 9 7.00 -12.22 15.81
C TYR A 9 7.60 -11.60 14.54
N GLN A 10 8.79 -12.02 14.14
CA GLN A 10 9.46 -11.58 12.91
C GLN A 10 9.28 -12.58 11.75
N GLY A 11 8.25 -13.40 11.81
CA GLY A 11 7.89 -14.35 10.75
C GLY A 11 6.82 -13.78 9.83
N SER A 12 6.86 -14.15 8.56
CA SER A 12 5.82 -13.90 7.58
C SER A 12 4.93 -15.13 7.39
N LEU A 13 3.96 -15.05 6.47
CA LEU A 13 3.20 -16.23 6.00
C LEU A 13 4.10 -17.27 5.34
N TYR A 14 5.19 -16.84 4.72
CA TYR A 14 6.12 -17.65 3.93
C TYR A 14 7.27 -18.25 4.75
N GLY A 15 7.37 -17.93 6.02
CA GLY A 15 8.38 -18.53 6.90
C GLY A 15 9.00 -17.58 7.92
N HIS A 16 10.00 -18.13 8.63
CA HIS A 16 10.74 -17.42 9.66
C HIS A 16 12.23 -17.74 9.60
N PHE A 17 13.05 -16.71 9.56
CA PHE A 17 14.52 -16.79 9.47
C PHE A 17 15.21 -16.23 10.72
N GLY A 18 14.70 -16.51 11.90
CA GLY A 18 15.23 -16.00 13.15
C GLY A 18 15.42 -17.03 14.25
N ARG A 19 15.94 -16.58 15.40
CA ARG A 19 16.11 -17.41 16.60
C ARG A 19 15.03 -17.13 17.67
N ASP A 20 13.96 -16.43 17.29
CA ASP A 20 12.88 -16.07 18.21
C ASP A 20 12.13 -17.35 18.68
N ARG A 21 11.53 -17.24 19.85
CA ARG A 21 10.62 -18.27 20.34
C ARG A 21 9.24 -18.08 19.71
N ALA A 22 8.62 -19.20 19.32
CA ALA A 22 7.25 -19.19 18.82
C ALA A 22 6.28 -18.58 19.87
N GLY A 23 5.29 -17.87 19.38
CA GLY A 23 4.22 -17.29 20.18
C GLY A 23 3.32 -18.37 20.80
N LYS A 24 2.69 -18.01 21.91
CA LYS A 24 1.61 -18.81 22.49
C LYS A 24 0.31 -18.44 21.85
N GLU A 25 -0.31 -19.38 21.17
CA GLU A 25 -1.61 -19.22 20.53
C GLU A 25 -2.73 -18.97 21.55
N ILE A 26 -3.64 -18.08 21.20
CA ILE A 26 -4.92 -17.87 21.84
C ILE A 26 -5.96 -17.85 20.73
N GLU A 27 -6.87 -18.81 20.77
CA GLU A 27 -8.00 -18.87 19.86
C GLU A 27 -8.96 -17.74 20.16
N ILE A 28 -9.38 -17.02 19.12
CA ILE A 28 -10.26 -15.85 19.20
C ILE A 28 -11.59 -16.15 18.48
N ASN A 29 -11.50 -16.68 17.24
CA ASN A 29 -12.64 -17.03 16.39
C ASN A 29 -13.67 -15.88 16.27
N LYS A 30 -13.19 -14.64 16.16
CA LYS A 30 -14.00 -13.43 16.07
C LYS A 30 -14.28 -13.06 14.64
N SER A 31 -15.54 -13.17 14.22
CA SER A 31 -16.03 -12.65 12.93
C SER A 31 -16.63 -11.27 13.11
N PHE A 32 -16.47 -10.39 12.12
CA PHE A 32 -17.01 -9.04 12.11
C PHE A 32 -17.20 -8.54 10.68
N LEU A 33 -18.01 -7.50 10.53
CA LEU A 33 -18.18 -6.78 9.26
C LEU A 33 -17.39 -5.47 9.31
N TRP A 34 -16.66 -5.16 8.26
CA TRP A 34 -15.93 -3.91 8.11
C TRP A 34 -16.08 -3.37 6.69
N GLY A 35 -16.75 -2.23 6.55
CA GLY A 35 -17.09 -1.67 5.24
C GLY A 35 -17.98 -2.58 4.39
N GLY A 36 -18.81 -3.41 5.02
CA GLY A 36 -19.65 -4.41 4.32
C GLY A 36 -18.93 -5.73 4.00
N GLU A 37 -17.62 -5.81 4.21
CA GLU A 37 -16.81 -7.02 3.98
C GLU A 37 -16.80 -7.91 5.23
N SER A 38 -16.77 -9.22 5.01
CA SER A 38 -16.72 -10.22 6.10
C SER A 38 -15.28 -10.54 6.46
N TRP A 39 -14.94 -10.33 7.73
CA TRP A 39 -13.61 -10.55 8.27
C TRP A 39 -13.65 -11.53 9.44
N LEU A 40 -12.52 -12.24 9.66
CA LEU A 40 -12.34 -13.21 10.74
C LEU A 40 -10.93 -13.07 11.33
N VAL A 41 -10.85 -13.04 12.66
CA VAL A 41 -9.60 -13.25 13.42
C VAL A 41 -9.71 -14.59 14.10
N PRO A 42 -9.09 -15.67 13.58
CA PRO A 42 -9.17 -17.01 14.19
C PRO A 42 -8.31 -17.11 15.45
N SER A 43 -7.10 -16.56 15.41
CA SER A 43 -6.13 -16.67 16.51
C SER A 43 -5.22 -15.45 16.60
N VAL A 44 -4.73 -15.22 17.82
CA VAL A 44 -3.59 -14.33 18.06
C VAL A 44 -2.48 -15.10 18.78
N TYR A 45 -1.24 -14.66 18.58
CA TYR A 45 -0.05 -15.32 19.12
C TYR A 45 0.73 -14.33 20.01
N PHE A 46 0.83 -14.65 21.29
CA PHE A 46 1.58 -13.86 22.26
C PHE A 46 3.07 -14.22 22.19
N CYS A 47 3.81 -13.49 21.40
CA CYS A 47 5.26 -13.64 21.25
C CYS A 47 6.04 -12.88 22.34
N GLY A 48 7.36 -13.07 22.37
CA GLY A 48 8.23 -12.35 23.30
C GLY A 48 8.25 -10.84 23.06
N LYS A 49 8.33 -10.42 21.79
CA LYS A 49 8.48 -9.04 21.36
C LYS A 49 7.14 -8.32 21.08
N GLY A 50 6.09 -9.06 20.81
CA GLY A 50 4.81 -8.48 20.40
C GLY A 50 3.69 -9.50 20.26
N LEU A 51 2.57 -9.04 19.73
CA LEU A 51 1.44 -9.83 19.27
C LEU A 51 1.60 -10.12 17.77
N VAL A 52 1.26 -11.34 17.38
CA VAL A 52 1.00 -11.65 15.96
C VAL A 52 -0.47 -12.03 15.85
N ALA A 53 -1.17 -11.47 14.87
CA ALA A 53 -2.56 -11.78 14.58
C ALA A 53 -2.69 -12.30 13.16
N ASP A 54 -3.40 -13.42 13.00
CA ASP A 54 -3.87 -13.88 11.69
C ASP A 54 -5.29 -13.36 11.48
N MET A 55 -5.54 -12.80 10.31
CA MET A 55 -6.83 -12.24 9.92
C MET A 55 -7.17 -12.62 8.50
N PHE A 56 -8.44 -12.83 8.23
CA PHE A 56 -8.94 -13.25 6.92
C PHE A 56 -10.08 -12.38 6.46
N LYS A 57 -10.05 -11.96 5.20
CA LYS A 57 -11.18 -11.38 4.48
C LYS A 57 -11.79 -12.43 3.57
N LYS A 58 -13.10 -12.62 3.69
CA LYS A 58 -13.87 -13.54 2.86
C LYS A 58 -14.48 -12.79 1.69
N VAL A 59 -14.28 -13.31 0.48
CA VAL A 59 -14.81 -12.74 -0.76
C VAL A 59 -15.58 -13.84 -1.50
N SER A 60 -16.74 -13.51 -2.08
CA SER A 60 -17.46 -14.47 -2.91
C SER A 60 -16.72 -14.71 -4.23
N ILE A 61 -16.83 -15.93 -4.75
CA ILE A 61 -16.23 -16.27 -6.03
C ILE A 61 -16.87 -15.47 -7.18
N GLU A 62 -18.15 -15.13 -7.04
CA GLU A 62 -18.88 -14.33 -8.01
C GLU A 62 -18.33 -12.91 -8.10
N SER A 63 -18.14 -12.23 -6.95
CA SER A 63 -17.55 -10.89 -6.91
C SER A 63 -16.13 -10.87 -7.49
N PHE A 64 -15.35 -11.92 -7.25
CA PHE A 64 -14.00 -12.02 -7.82
C PHE A 64 -14.05 -12.31 -9.33
N ARG A 65 -15.01 -13.13 -9.79
CA ARG A 65 -15.21 -13.39 -11.22
C ARG A 65 -15.63 -12.13 -11.97
N GLU A 66 -16.59 -11.36 -11.45
CA GLU A 66 -17.00 -10.07 -12.03
C GLU A 66 -15.81 -9.10 -12.14
N PHE A 67 -14.92 -9.08 -11.14
CA PHE A 67 -13.72 -8.26 -11.16
C PHE A 67 -12.74 -8.69 -12.26
N ILE A 68 -12.40 -9.97 -12.37
CA ILE A 68 -11.46 -10.44 -13.41
C ILE A 68 -12.04 -10.30 -14.82
N GLU A 69 -13.35 -10.51 -15.01
CA GLU A 69 -14.02 -10.30 -16.29
C GLU A 69 -14.03 -8.81 -16.68
N LYS A 70 -14.32 -7.91 -15.73
CA LYS A 70 -14.32 -6.45 -15.97
C LYS A 70 -12.99 -5.96 -16.53
N PHE A 71 -11.87 -6.43 -15.98
CA PHE A 71 -10.53 -5.96 -16.34
C PHE A 71 -9.81 -6.88 -17.33
N GLY A 72 -10.44 -7.98 -17.74
CA GLY A 72 -9.83 -8.94 -18.66
C GLY A 72 -8.59 -9.65 -18.08
N LEU A 73 -8.61 -9.92 -16.77
CA LEU A 73 -7.49 -10.53 -16.06
C LEU A 73 -7.54 -12.06 -16.14
N ASP A 74 -6.38 -12.68 -16.21
CA ASP A 74 -6.17 -14.13 -16.12
C ASP A 74 -4.98 -14.46 -15.19
N GLU A 75 -4.67 -15.74 -15.03
CA GLU A 75 -3.57 -16.21 -14.18
C GLU A 75 -2.17 -15.73 -14.60
N ASN A 76 -2.02 -15.29 -15.86
CA ASN A 76 -0.76 -14.82 -16.44
C ASN A 76 -0.73 -13.31 -16.60
N SER A 77 -1.80 -12.62 -16.22
CA SER A 77 -1.87 -11.16 -16.35
C SER A 77 -0.82 -10.51 -15.45
N ASP A 78 0.06 -9.73 -16.08
CA ASP A 78 1.01 -8.87 -15.40
C ASP A 78 0.57 -7.40 -15.47
N CYS A 79 1.17 -6.57 -14.64
CA CYS A 79 0.85 -5.15 -14.61
C CYS A 79 1.46 -4.37 -15.78
N ASP A 80 2.37 -4.96 -16.55
CA ASP A 80 3.15 -4.25 -17.59
C ASP A 80 2.30 -3.86 -18.80
N GLY A 81 1.14 -4.52 -19.01
CA GLY A 81 0.19 -4.24 -20.08
C GLY A 81 -0.80 -3.11 -19.79
N PHE A 82 -0.90 -2.63 -18.57
CA PHE A 82 -1.88 -1.62 -18.14
C PHE A 82 -1.24 -0.24 -17.98
N SER A 83 -2.00 0.83 -18.25
CA SER A 83 -1.58 2.18 -17.87
C SER A 83 -1.61 2.34 -16.33
N ASP A 84 -0.91 3.34 -15.81
CA ASP A 84 -0.90 3.63 -14.37
C ASP A 84 -2.32 3.90 -13.83
N GLU A 85 -3.19 4.54 -14.62
CA GLU A 85 -4.58 4.78 -14.26
C GLU A 85 -5.38 3.48 -14.19
N GLN A 86 -5.18 2.58 -15.17
CA GLN A 86 -5.81 1.26 -15.17
C GLN A 86 -5.33 0.41 -13.99
N GLN A 87 -4.02 0.45 -13.69
CA GLN A 87 -3.48 -0.25 -12.51
C GLN A 87 -4.08 0.28 -11.22
N ALA A 88 -4.21 1.61 -11.08
CA ALA A 88 -4.84 2.22 -9.90
C ALA A 88 -6.34 1.84 -9.79
N GLU A 89 -7.06 1.74 -10.92
CA GLU A 89 -8.45 1.30 -10.92
C GLU A 89 -8.58 -0.18 -10.54
N ILE A 90 -7.72 -1.05 -11.11
CA ILE A 90 -7.64 -2.48 -10.77
C ILE A 90 -7.36 -2.65 -9.28
N GLU A 91 -6.38 -1.93 -8.74
CA GLU A 91 -6.02 -1.98 -7.32
C GLU A 91 -7.17 -1.51 -6.42
N ALA A 92 -7.80 -0.39 -6.80
CA ALA A 92 -8.92 0.17 -6.03
C ALA A 92 -10.17 -0.72 -6.01
N GLU A 93 -10.43 -1.47 -7.09
CA GLU A 93 -11.61 -2.34 -7.22
C GLU A 93 -11.33 -3.81 -6.89
N ASN A 94 -10.07 -4.20 -6.67
CA ASN A 94 -9.73 -5.56 -6.34
C ASN A 94 -10.41 -6.00 -5.03
N PRO A 95 -11.36 -6.94 -5.06
CA PRO A 95 -12.06 -7.36 -3.86
C PRO A 95 -11.16 -8.10 -2.85
N LEU A 96 -9.98 -8.59 -3.29
CA LEU A 96 -8.96 -9.17 -2.42
C LEU A 96 -7.93 -8.15 -1.94
N ASN A 97 -8.05 -6.86 -2.31
CA ASN A 97 -7.20 -5.82 -1.74
C ASN A 97 -7.41 -5.72 -0.23
N GLY A 98 -6.34 -5.61 0.53
CA GLY A 98 -6.34 -5.63 1.98
C GLY A 98 -5.31 -4.69 2.58
N ASP A 99 -5.08 -3.54 1.96
CA ASP A 99 -4.19 -2.52 2.51
C ASP A 99 -4.81 -1.96 3.79
N ILE A 100 -4.33 -2.50 4.89
CA ILE A 100 -4.82 -2.21 6.23
C ILE A 100 -3.67 -1.85 7.15
N PHE A 101 -3.92 -0.86 7.98
CA PHE A 101 -3.07 -0.52 9.10
C PHE A 101 -3.73 -0.98 10.39
N ALA A 102 -3.00 -1.74 11.19
CA ALA A 102 -3.50 -2.26 12.45
C ALA A 102 -2.76 -1.67 13.64
N SER A 103 -3.47 -1.48 14.73
CA SER A 103 -2.90 -1.20 16.03
C SER A 103 -3.63 -1.99 17.12
N ILE A 104 -2.95 -2.24 18.22
CA ILE A 104 -3.59 -2.81 19.41
C ILE A 104 -3.65 -1.76 20.52
N GLN A 105 -4.75 -1.78 21.26
CA GLN A 105 -4.87 -1.08 22.53
C GLN A 105 -4.91 -2.09 23.67
N PHE A 106 -4.06 -1.85 24.67
CA PHE A 106 -3.86 -2.78 25.75
C PHE A 106 -3.40 -2.02 27.01
N GLY A 107 -4.10 -2.16 28.13
CA GLY A 107 -3.79 -1.49 29.40
C GLY A 107 -3.61 0.03 29.26
N GLY A 108 -4.45 0.69 28.43
CA GLY A 108 -4.38 2.12 28.14
C GLY A 108 -3.24 2.55 27.21
N ARG A 109 -2.51 1.60 26.62
CA ARG A 109 -1.41 1.86 25.68
C ARG A 109 -1.78 1.41 24.28
N LYS A 110 -1.44 2.24 23.30
CA LYS A 110 -1.58 1.91 21.88
C LYS A 110 -0.24 1.52 21.28
N SER A 111 -0.23 0.52 20.44
CA SER A 111 0.93 0.10 19.65
C SER A 111 0.51 -0.19 18.22
N ASP A 112 1.21 0.39 17.29
CA ASP A 112 0.96 0.22 15.87
C ASP A 112 1.70 -1.00 15.33
N MET A 113 1.19 -1.61 14.26
CA MET A 113 1.85 -2.72 13.58
C MET A 113 3.22 -2.30 13.04
N GLU A 114 4.16 -3.24 13.05
CA GLU A 114 5.53 -3.06 12.55
C GLU A 114 5.76 -3.83 11.26
N PHE A 115 5.13 -5.01 11.14
CA PHE A 115 5.23 -5.87 9.96
C PHE A 115 3.87 -6.42 9.60
N SER A 116 3.65 -6.59 8.30
CA SER A 116 2.54 -7.39 7.78
C SER A 116 3.02 -8.27 6.62
N SER A 117 2.33 -9.35 6.39
CA SER A 117 2.45 -10.16 5.19
C SER A 117 1.07 -10.66 4.83
N SER A 118 0.77 -10.69 3.54
CA SER A 118 -0.50 -11.16 3.02
C SER A 118 -0.30 -12.17 1.89
N ASP A 119 -1.29 -12.98 1.68
CA ASP A 119 -1.39 -13.91 0.57
C ASP A 119 -2.87 -14.16 0.28
N CYS A 120 -3.20 -14.53 -0.96
CA CYS A 120 -4.57 -14.72 -1.40
C CYS A 120 -4.81 -16.17 -1.83
N TRP A 121 -5.92 -16.74 -1.40
CA TRP A 121 -6.47 -17.97 -1.95
C TRP A 121 -7.60 -17.64 -2.91
N ASN A 122 -7.56 -18.25 -4.08
CA ASN A 122 -8.59 -18.10 -5.09
C ASN A 122 -8.85 -19.45 -5.78
N PRO A 123 -10.05 -20.02 -5.67
CA PRO A 123 -10.36 -21.31 -6.28
C PRO A 123 -10.39 -21.28 -7.82
N LEU A 124 -10.40 -20.10 -8.46
CA LEU A 124 -10.28 -19.97 -9.92
C LEU A 124 -8.83 -20.12 -10.41
N PHE A 125 -7.85 -19.81 -9.54
CA PHE A 125 -6.41 -19.90 -9.82
C PHE A 125 -5.72 -20.61 -8.65
N PRO A 126 -5.92 -21.93 -8.48
CA PRO A 126 -5.51 -22.66 -7.27
C PRO A 126 -4.00 -22.79 -7.11
N ASP A 127 -3.22 -22.62 -8.18
CA ASP A 127 -1.76 -22.71 -8.14
C ASP A 127 -1.10 -21.43 -7.60
N SER A 128 -1.90 -20.39 -7.30
CA SER A 128 -1.44 -19.16 -6.67
C SER A 128 -1.91 -19.12 -5.21
N GLY A 129 -1.03 -18.90 -4.25
CA GLY A 129 -1.41 -18.69 -2.86
C GLY A 129 -1.18 -19.84 -1.90
N ASP A 130 -0.08 -20.57 -2.06
CA ASP A 130 0.30 -21.70 -1.20
C ASP A 130 0.27 -21.38 0.29
N ALA A 131 0.68 -20.19 0.69
CA ALA A 131 0.72 -19.80 2.09
C ALA A 131 -0.69 -19.51 2.64
N ALA A 132 -1.56 -18.91 1.85
CA ALA A 132 -2.97 -18.71 2.19
C ALA A 132 -3.67 -20.06 2.30
N GLU A 133 -3.48 -20.96 1.33
CA GLU A 133 -4.06 -22.31 1.33
C GLU A 133 -3.72 -23.09 2.61
N ALA A 134 -2.43 -23.10 2.98
CA ALA A 134 -1.97 -23.77 4.19
C ALA A 134 -2.62 -23.21 5.47
N LEU A 135 -2.93 -21.91 5.49
CA LEU A 135 -3.65 -21.27 6.59
C LEU A 135 -5.13 -21.62 6.60
N LEU A 136 -5.77 -21.68 5.41
CA LEU A 136 -7.17 -22.11 5.32
C LEU A 136 -7.33 -23.53 5.86
N ASP A 137 -6.43 -24.46 5.48
CA ASP A 137 -6.42 -25.83 6.00
C ASP A 137 -6.24 -25.85 7.53
N ARG A 138 -5.31 -25.04 8.03
CA ARG A 138 -5.06 -24.94 9.46
C ARG A 138 -6.28 -24.50 10.27
N TYR A 139 -7.02 -23.53 9.77
CA TYR A 139 -8.18 -22.96 10.48
C TYR A 139 -9.51 -23.58 10.05
N GLY A 140 -9.49 -24.57 9.14
CA GLY A 140 -10.69 -25.25 8.63
C GLY A 140 -11.63 -24.31 7.86
N LEU A 141 -11.06 -23.36 7.14
CA LEU A 141 -11.84 -22.41 6.35
C LEU A 141 -12.25 -23.00 5.00
N ASP A 142 -13.43 -22.62 4.53
CA ASP A 142 -14.03 -23.16 3.31
C ASP A 142 -13.33 -22.61 2.06
N LYS A 143 -12.60 -23.46 1.36
CA LYS A 143 -11.84 -23.14 0.14
C LYS A 143 -12.72 -22.88 -1.10
N SER A 144 -14.05 -22.98 -1.01
CA SER A 144 -14.96 -22.59 -2.10
C SER A 144 -15.10 -21.06 -2.25
N PHE A 145 -14.57 -20.28 -1.29
CA PHE A 145 -14.53 -18.82 -1.33
C PHE A 145 -13.12 -18.34 -1.66
N CYS A 146 -13.04 -17.11 -2.17
CA CYS A 146 -11.77 -16.40 -2.24
C CYS A 146 -11.44 -15.80 -0.87
N TRP A 147 -10.18 -15.82 -0.49
CA TRP A 147 -9.70 -15.33 0.79
C TRP A 147 -8.46 -14.48 0.64
N LEU A 148 -8.43 -13.35 1.34
CA LEU A 148 -7.20 -12.67 1.67
C LEU A 148 -6.79 -13.11 3.07
N ALA A 149 -5.61 -13.67 3.22
CA ALA A 149 -4.97 -13.98 4.50
C ALA A 149 -3.95 -12.89 4.84
N VAL A 150 -4.05 -12.32 6.02
CA VAL A 150 -3.12 -11.28 6.50
C VAL A 150 -2.55 -11.71 7.84
N ARG A 151 -1.23 -11.67 7.98
CA ARG A 151 -0.52 -11.80 9.25
C ARG A 151 0.11 -10.49 9.63
N MET A 152 -0.19 -10.01 10.83
CA MET A 152 0.29 -8.73 11.35
C MET A 152 1.09 -8.94 12.61
N SER A 153 2.22 -8.25 12.75
CA SER A 153 3.07 -8.24 13.95
C SER A 153 3.06 -6.85 14.58
N ILE A 154 2.65 -6.78 15.83
CA ILE A 154 2.46 -5.55 16.58
C ILE A 154 3.30 -5.60 17.86
N PRO A 155 4.26 -4.68 18.08
CA PRO A 155 5.20 -4.73 19.19
C PRO A 155 4.53 -4.44 20.54
N TRP A 156 5.04 -5.03 21.63
CA TRP A 156 4.65 -4.63 22.96
C TRP A 156 5.33 -3.31 23.31
N ARG A 157 4.56 -2.26 23.48
CA ARG A 157 5.08 -1.01 24.05
C ARG A 157 5.04 -1.07 25.59
N GLY A 158 6.13 -1.57 26.19
CA GLY A 158 6.27 -1.72 27.62
C GLY A 158 6.00 -3.16 28.10
N ARG A 159 5.25 -3.32 29.22
CA ARG A 159 5.03 -4.65 29.80
C ARG A 159 4.13 -5.51 28.91
N LYS A 160 4.56 -6.76 28.66
CA LYS A 160 3.74 -7.77 27.98
C LYS A 160 2.39 -7.95 28.70
N PRO A 161 1.25 -8.00 28.00
CA PRO A 161 -0.06 -8.26 28.57
C PRO A 161 -0.12 -9.58 29.30
N LYS A 162 -0.97 -9.63 30.32
CA LYS A 162 -1.44 -10.86 30.90
C LYS A 162 -2.64 -11.36 30.09
N LYS A 163 -2.93 -12.66 30.13
CA LYS A 163 -4.07 -13.26 29.42
C LYS A 163 -5.44 -12.68 29.85
N SER A 164 -5.52 -12.10 31.03
CA SER A 164 -6.74 -11.50 31.60
C SER A 164 -6.93 -10.02 31.26
N ASP A 165 -5.97 -9.42 30.57
CA ASP A 165 -6.06 -8.02 30.22
C ASP A 165 -6.87 -7.90 28.91
N SER A 166 -7.78 -6.93 28.84
CA SER A 166 -8.53 -6.67 27.62
C SER A 166 -7.57 -6.25 26.49
N LEU A 167 -7.82 -6.78 25.31
CA LEU A 167 -7.05 -6.52 24.10
C LEU A 167 -8.00 -6.08 22.99
N THR A 168 -7.87 -4.84 22.55
CA THR A 168 -8.64 -4.30 21.43
C THR A 168 -7.74 -4.14 20.22
N LEU A 169 -8.18 -4.68 19.08
CA LEU A 169 -7.59 -4.47 17.75
C LEU A 169 -8.30 -3.28 17.11
N GLN A 170 -7.53 -2.31 16.66
CA GLN A 170 -8.00 -1.19 15.86
C GLN A 170 -7.52 -1.38 14.43
N LEU A 171 -8.45 -1.31 13.47
CA LEU A 171 -8.13 -1.42 12.04
C LEU A 171 -8.47 -0.11 11.34
N ARG A 172 -7.58 0.32 10.47
CA ARG A 172 -7.75 1.46 9.56
C ARG A 172 -7.48 0.98 8.14
N ALA A 173 -8.37 1.32 7.21
CA ALA A 173 -8.10 1.11 5.80
C ALA A 173 -7.13 2.18 5.32
N GLU A 174 -6.15 1.78 4.51
CA GLU A 174 -5.34 2.73 3.79
C GLU A 174 -6.19 3.50 2.78
N LYS A 175 -5.77 4.72 2.47
CA LYS A 175 -6.45 5.53 1.48
C LYS A 175 -6.10 5.00 0.10
N ILE A 176 -7.11 4.81 -0.74
CA ILE A 176 -6.92 4.38 -2.13
C ILE A 176 -6.73 5.59 -3.05
N PRO A 177 -5.80 5.53 -4.01
CA PRO A 177 -5.61 6.57 -5.00
C PRO A 177 -6.77 6.59 -6.01
N VAL A 178 -7.26 7.78 -6.32
CA VAL A 178 -8.28 8.04 -7.35
C VAL A 178 -7.68 8.99 -8.37
N PRO A 179 -7.46 8.56 -9.61
CA PRO A 179 -6.92 9.41 -10.66
C PRO A 179 -7.77 10.67 -10.89
N GLY A 180 -7.11 11.78 -11.13
CA GLY A 180 -7.70 13.07 -11.43
C GLY A 180 -7.28 13.57 -12.81
N ALA A 181 -7.40 14.88 -13.02
CA ALA A 181 -7.08 15.49 -14.29
C ALA A 181 -5.57 15.62 -14.54
N HIS A 182 -5.16 15.41 -15.80
CA HIS A 182 -3.84 15.78 -16.29
C HIS A 182 -3.77 17.27 -16.60
N PHE A 183 -2.61 17.86 -16.41
CA PHE A 183 -2.40 19.28 -16.74
C PHE A 183 -0.93 19.59 -17.04
N LYS A 184 -0.71 20.67 -17.75
CA LYS A 184 0.61 21.23 -18.01
C LYS A 184 0.79 22.49 -17.19
N ALA A 185 1.88 22.58 -16.46
CA ALA A 185 2.27 23.75 -15.71
C ALA A 185 3.79 23.76 -15.56
N ASN A 186 4.42 24.85 -16.01
CA ASN A 186 5.88 24.97 -16.03
C ASN A 186 6.40 26.32 -15.56
N ARG A 187 5.51 27.22 -15.11
CA ARG A 187 5.89 28.59 -14.69
C ARG A 187 5.16 28.99 -13.41
N PRO A 188 5.80 29.79 -12.55
CA PRO A 188 5.11 30.46 -11.45
C PRO A 188 3.95 31.33 -11.99
N GLY A 189 2.79 31.21 -11.35
CA GLY A 189 1.55 31.89 -11.74
C GLY A 189 0.63 31.09 -12.65
N ASP A 190 1.06 29.96 -13.22
CA ASP A 190 0.18 29.06 -13.97
C ASP A 190 -0.96 28.56 -13.07
N LYS A 191 -2.18 28.50 -13.64
CA LYS A 191 -3.38 28.09 -12.91
C LYS A 191 -4.11 26.97 -13.65
N THR A 192 -4.57 25.98 -12.89
CA THR A 192 -5.40 24.89 -13.40
C THR A 192 -6.64 24.76 -12.54
N GLU A 193 -7.83 24.88 -13.14
CA GLU A 193 -9.09 24.57 -12.49
C GLU A 193 -9.40 23.09 -12.63
N PHE A 194 -9.86 22.46 -11.55
CA PHE A 194 -10.18 21.03 -11.54
C PHE A 194 -11.34 20.72 -10.60
N ILE A 195 -11.93 19.56 -10.79
CA ILE A 195 -12.94 18.99 -9.90
C ILE A 195 -12.28 17.84 -9.13
N ASN A 196 -12.35 17.87 -7.81
CA ASN A 196 -11.91 16.78 -6.96
C ASN A 196 -12.79 15.55 -7.22
N SER A 197 -12.23 14.48 -7.76
CA SER A 197 -12.95 13.27 -8.16
C SER A 197 -13.63 12.54 -6.99
N VAL A 198 -13.17 12.78 -5.75
CA VAL A 198 -13.75 12.17 -4.54
C VAL A 198 -14.90 12.99 -3.98
N THR A 199 -14.77 14.33 -3.95
CA THR A 199 -15.73 15.22 -3.27
C THR A 199 -16.68 15.96 -4.23
N GLY A 200 -16.40 15.96 -5.54
CA GLY A 200 -17.12 16.72 -6.55
C GLY A 200 -16.93 18.24 -6.47
N LYS A 201 -16.07 18.75 -5.59
CA LYS A 201 -15.86 20.18 -5.39
C LYS A 201 -14.88 20.74 -6.42
N LYS A 202 -15.13 21.99 -6.85
CA LYS A 202 -14.23 22.73 -7.76
C LYS A 202 -13.12 23.41 -6.96
N HIS A 203 -11.89 23.29 -7.47
CA HIS A 203 -10.68 23.88 -6.92
C HIS A 203 -9.83 24.51 -8.02
N THR A 204 -8.87 25.35 -7.61
CA THR A 204 -7.86 25.93 -8.49
C THR A 204 -6.49 25.63 -7.89
N LEU A 205 -5.62 24.99 -8.66
CA LEU A 205 -4.19 24.87 -8.40
C LEU A 205 -3.49 26.10 -8.98
N THR A 206 -2.60 26.73 -8.21
CA THR A 206 -1.76 27.84 -8.65
C THR A 206 -0.30 27.47 -8.39
N VAL A 207 0.52 27.45 -9.43
CA VAL A 207 1.96 27.20 -9.31
C VAL A 207 2.63 28.40 -8.63
N THR A 208 3.38 28.16 -7.57
CA THR A 208 4.09 29.22 -6.83
C THR A 208 5.57 29.28 -7.18
N ALA A 209 6.20 28.12 -7.46
CA ALA A 209 7.58 28.03 -7.93
C ALA A 209 7.78 26.80 -8.80
N VAL A 210 8.71 26.88 -9.74
CA VAL A 210 9.22 25.72 -10.50
C VAL A 210 10.73 25.82 -10.49
N GLU A 211 11.37 24.75 -10.06
CA GLU A 211 12.82 24.65 -9.92
C GLU A 211 13.30 23.33 -10.51
N GLN A 212 14.49 23.37 -11.08
CA GLN A 212 15.16 22.16 -11.54
C GLN A 212 16.27 21.80 -10.58
N GLN A 213 16.24 20.57 -10.08
CA GLN A 213 17.26 20.07 -9.17
C GLN A 213 18.12 19.00 -9.86
N LYS A 214 19.43 19.10 -9.65
CA LYS A 214 20.41 18.14 -10.15
C LYS A 214 20.93 17.25 -9.02
N PHE A 215 20.71 15.94 -9.13
CA PHE A 215 21.16 14.94 -8.17
C PHE A 215 22.53 14.34 -8.54
N SER A 216 23.57 15.15 -8.55
CA SER A 216 24.93 14.70 -8.93
C SER A 216 25.73 14.03 -7.81
N LYS A 217 25.19 13.99 -6.57
CA LYS A 217 25.92 13.52 -5.38
C LYS A 217 25.40 12.22 -4.76
N LEU A 218 24.38 11.61 -5.30
CA LEU A 218 23.96 10.30 -4.83
C LEU A 218 24.99 9.27 -5.33
N ARG A 219 25.68 8.59 -4.40
CA ARG A 219 26.78 7.64 -4.66
C ARG A 219 26.46 6.50 -5.61
N HIS A 220 25.19 6.35 -6.01
CA HIS A 220 24.69 5.29 -6.87
C HIS A 220 24.13 5.80 -8.21
N ILE A 221 24.04 7.11 -8.43
CA ILE A 221 23.63 7.69 -9.71
C ILE A 221 24.91 7.87 -10.54
N GLY A 222 25.14 6.92 -11.47
CA GLY A 222 26.24 7.02 -12.44
C GLY A 222 25.91 8.05 -13.52
N GLU A 223 26.92 8.43 -14.34
CA GLU A 223 26.74 9.34 -15.48
C GLU A 223 25.73 8.82 -16.52
N LYS A 224 25.31 7.56 -16.39
CA LYS A 224 24.34 6.89 -17.26
C LYS A 224 22.89 7.05 -16.85
N GLU A 225 22.62 7.55 -15.65
CA GLU A 225 21.26 7.73 -15.14
C GLU A 225 20.83 9.20 -15.26
N PRO A 226 19.53 9.47 -15.50
CA PRO A 226 19.04 10.84 -15.62
C PRO A 226 19.22 11.59 -14.30
N PRO A 227 19.95 12.73 -14.30
CA PRO A 227 20.32 13.42 -13.07
C PRO A 227 19.39 14.56 -12.65
N LEU A 228 18.40 14.91 -13.49
CA LEU A 228 17.57 16.09 -13.30
C LEU A 228 16.18 15.69 -12.84
N CYS A 229 15.59 16.51 -11.97
CA CYS A 229 14.20 16.43 -11.55
C CYS A 229 13.61 17.83 -11.51
N THR A 230 12.42 18.03 -12.04
CA THR A 230 11.68 19.28 -11.95
C THR A 230 10.80 19.26 -10.69
N ILE A 231 10.97 20.26 -9.84
CA ILE A 231 10.20 20.44 -8.61
C ILE A 231 9.19 21.57 -8.85
N MET A 232 7.93 21.28 -8.62
CA MET A 232 6.84 22.25 -8.70
C MET A 232 6.25 22.46 -7.30
N ASN A 233 6.28 23.71 -6.81
CA ASN A 233 5.54 24.12 -5.63
C ASN A 233 4.21 24.75 -6.06
N TYR A 234 3.13 24.43 -5.35
CA TYR A 234 1.81 24.91 -5.72
C TYR A 234 0.89 25.07 -4.51
N ASP A 235 -0.10 25.93 -4.64
CA ASP A 235 -1.19 26.12 -3.70
C ASP A 235 -2.51 25.68 -4.32
N ILE A 236 -3.45 25.24 -3.47
CA ILE A 236 -4.80 24.84 -3.89
C ILE A 236 -5.83 25.69 -3.15
N SER A 237 -6.78 26.24 -3.90
CA SER A 237 -7.89 27.04 -3.36
C SER A 237 -9.24 26.56 -3.92
N PRO A 238 -10.25 26.27 -3.08
CA PRO A 238 -10.17 26.12 -1.62
C PRO A 238 -9.16 25.01 -1.20
N LYS A 239 -8.60 25.11 0.00
CA LYS A 239 -7.58 24.19 0.50
C LYS A 239 -8.09 22.74 0.53
N ILE A 240 -7.22 21.81 0.14
CA ILE A 240 -7.37 20.35 0.33
C ILE A 240 -6.27 19.92 1.32
N PRO A 241 -6.54 19.02 2.28
CA PRO A 241 -5.51 18.45 3.14
C PRO A 241 -4.40 17.78 2.32
N ARG A 242 -3.14 17.89 2.76
CA ARG A 242 -1.98 17.34 2.03
C ARG A 242 -2.04 15.83 1.83
N ASP A 243 -2.67 15.14 2.74
CA ASP A 243 -2.85 13.68 2.72
C ASP A 243 -4.09 13.22 1.93
N GLU A 244 -4.79 14.15 1.25
CA GLU A 244 -5.95 13.87 0.39
C GLU A 244 -5.70 14.14 -1.09
N ILE A 245 -4.56 14.74 -1.43
CA ILE A 245 -4.17 15.01 -2.83
C ILE A 245 -2.65 14.97 -2.99
N SER A 246 -2.19 14.41 -4.10
CA SER A 246 -0.85 14.57 -4.63
C SER A 246 -0.88 14.94 -6.11
N VAL A 247 0.23 15.44 -6.61
CA VAL A 247 0.46 15.67 -8.04
C VAL A 247 1.70 14.88 -8.43
N ASN A 248 1.56 14.00 -9.41
CA ASN A 248 2.60 13.11 -9.89
C ASN A 248 2.87 13.37 -11.37
N ASP A 249 4.09 13.19 -11.80
CA ASP A 249 4.42 13.19 -13.23
C ASP A 249 4.15 11.81 -13.83
N ARG A 250 3.29 11.75 -14.86
CA ARG A 250 2.93 10.53 -15.60
C ARG A 250 3.68 10.37 -16.89
N SER A 251 4.66 11.23 -17.18
CA SER A 251 5.55 11.05 -18.29
C SER A 251 6.37 9.77 -18.10
N LYS A 252 6.67 9.08 -19.20
CA LYS A 252 7.53 7.90 -19.13
C LYS A 252 8.92 8.30 -18.65
N PRO A 253 9.45 7.66 -17.60
CA PRO A 253 10.80 7.95 -17.11
C PRO A 253 11.83 7.66 -18.21
N GLU A 254 12.84 8.52 -18.33
CA GLU A 254 13.93 8.30 -19.25
C GLU A 254 14.80 7.12 -18.79
N LYS A 255 15.09 6.21 -19.72
CA LYS A 255 15.90 5.03 -19.43
C LYS A 255 17.37 5.41 -19.27
N PRO A 256 18.12 4.73 -18.38
CA PRO A 256 19.56 4.93 -18.25
C PRO A 256 20.29 4.76 -19.59
N ARG A 257 21.25 5.63 -19.89
CA ARG A 257 22.03 5.58 -21.14
C ARG A 257 23.06 4.45 -21.11
N GLY A 258 23.11 3.63 -22.14
CA GLY A 258 24.17 2.63 -22.36
C GLY A 258 24.04 1.35 -21.54
N ILE A 259 22.90 1.05 -20.97
CA ILE A 259 22.58 -0.27 -20.44
C ILE A 259 21.92 -1.06 -21.57
N ILE A 260 22.68 -1.98 -22.19
CA ILE A 260 22.10 -3.04 -22.99
C ILE A 260 21.55 -4.04 -21.97
N ALA A 261 20.24 -4.06 -21.76
CA ALA A 261 19.63 -5.07 -20.91
C ALA A 261 20.00 -6.45 -21.47
N PRO A 262 20.57 -7.37 -20.67
CA PRO A 262 20.69 -8.75 -21.10
C PRO A 262 19.27 -9.25 -21.37
N CYS A 263 19.05 -9.82 -22.56
CA CYS A 263 17.82 -10.51 -22.90
C CYS A 263 17.70 -11.72 -21.97
N GLY A 264 16.92 -11.63 -20.91
CA GLY A 264 16.70 -12.69 -19.95
C GLY A 264 16.23 -12.13 -18.62
N LYS A 265 14.93 -12.23 -18.36
CA LYS A 265 14.25 -12.01 -17.08
C LYS A 265 14.83 -10.81 -16.31
N ALA A 266 14.44 -9.63 -16.69
CA ALA A 266 14.63 -8.46 -15.88
C ALA A 266 13.84 -8.68 -14.59
N ALA A 267 14.54 -9.06 -13.53
CA ALA A 267 14.05 -8.77 -12.21
C ALA A 267 13.80 -7.26 -12.21
N SER A 268 12.58 -6.85 -12.07
CA SER A 268 12.17 -5.47 -11.84
C SER A 268 12.66 -5.06 -10.45
N ALA A 269 13.96 -4.80 -10.36
CA ALA A 269 14.62 -4.26 -9.19
C ALA A 269 14.80 -2.74 -9.33
N ILE A 270 13.93 -2.10 -10.10
CA ILE A 270 13.61 -0.69 -9.94
C ILE A 270 12.27 -0.68 -9.20
N GLY A 271 12.30 -1.36 -8.05
CA GLY A 271 11.32 -1.26 -7.03
C GLY A 271 11.39 0.14 -6.50
N ILE A 272 10.31 0.88 -6.64
CA ILE A 272 9.77 1.63 -5.55
C ILE A 272 10.73 2.70 -5.01
N ILE A 273 10.97 3.73 -5.81
CA ILE A 273 11.08 5.07 -5.27
C ILE A 273 9.75 5.77 -5.64
N GLY A 274 8.67 5.25 -5.14
CA GLY A 274 7.33 5.71 -5.36
C GLY A 274 6.36 4.92 -4.50
N GLY A 275 6.66 4.77 -3.22
CA GLY A 275 5.63 4.63 -2.22
C GLY A 275 4.94 5.99 -2.08
N ALA A 276 3.75 6.03 -1.49
CA ALA A 276 2.93 7.22 -1.26
C ALA A 276 3.65 8.40 -0.56
N ASP A 277 4.89 8.19 -0.17
CA ASP A 277 5.86 9.18 0.28
C ASP A 277 6.84 9.39 -0.88
N GLY A 278 6.62 10.41 -1.71
CA GLY A 278 7.62 10.90 -2.67
C GLY A 278 8.98 11.09 -1.98
N PRO A 279 10.09 11.26 -2.72
CA PRO A 279 11.45 11.19 -2.19
C PRO A 279 11.59 12.06 -0.93
N THR A 280 11.80 11.41 0.21
CA THR A 280 11.80 11.97 1.57
C THR A 280 12.99 12.91 1.85
N VAL A 281 13.54 13.58 0.84
CA VAL A 281 14.70 14.46 0.97
C VAL A 281 14.49 15.77 0.22
N ILE A 282 13.35 16.40 0.35
CA ILE A 282 13.21 17.79 0.00
C ILE A 282 12.68 18.53 1.22
N THR A 283 13.58 18.84 2.15
CA THR A 283 13.36 19.90 3.12
C THR A 283 13.40 21.24 2.36
N SER A 284 12.32 21.56 1.66
CA SER A 284 12.09 22.96 1.31
C SER A 284 11.52 23.63 2.57
N GLU A 285 12.14 24.70 3.02
CA GLU A 285 11.69 25.56 4.11
C GLU A 285 10.37 26.32 3.79
N TYR A 286 9.53 25.77 2.91
CA TYR A 286 8.23 26.34 2.59
C TYR A 286 7.18 25.85 3.57
N GLU A 287 6.91 26.67 4.59
CA GLU A 287 5.93 26.38 5.66
C GLU A 287 4.47 26.28 5.18
N SER A 288 4.16 26.60 3.91
CA SER A 288 2.79 26.55 3.38
C SER A 288 2.81 26.22 1.88
N GLY A 289 2.20 25.13 1.49
CA GLY A 289 2.08 24.73 0.08
C GLY A 289 2.23 23.22 -0.13
N HIS A 290 1.96 22.79 -1.35
CA HIS A 290 2.20 21.43 -1.83
C HIS A 290 3.43 21.41 -2.73
N THR A 291 4.11 20.26 -2.82
CA THR A 291 5.26 20.07 -3.70
C THR A 291 5.05 18.81 -4.53
N ALA A 292 5.37 18.88 -5.82
CA ALA A 292 5.41 17.77 -6.74
C ALA A 292 6.81 17.65 -7.36
N CYS A 293 7.22 16.42 -7.63
CA CYS A 293 8.49 16.11 -8.30
C CYS A 293 8.20 15.38 -9.61
N SER A 294 8.91 15.76 -10.68
CA SER A 294 8.83 15.03 -11.94
C SER A 294 9.57 13.71 -11.87
N SER A 295 9.38 12.87 -12.87
CA SER A 295 10.27 11.78 -13.20
C SER A 295 11.69 12.32 -13.45
N MET A 296 12.71 11.46 -13.25
CA MET A 296 14.10 11.84 -13.51
C MET A 296 14.35 11.92 -15.02
N HIS A 297 15.06 12.95 -15.48
CA HIS A 297 15.31 13.23 -16.89
C HIS A 297 16.74 13.71 -17.15
N PHE A 298 17.21 13.63 -18.42
CA PHE A 298 18.53 14.11 -18.81
C PHE A 298 18.48 15.57 -19.30
N GLU A 299 17.41 15.93 -20.00
CA GLU A 299 17.32 17.22 -20.67
C GLU A 299 16.71 18.30 -19.77
N PRO A 300 17.29 19.50 -19.74
CA PRO A 300 16.75 20.61 -18.97
C PRO A 300 15.36 21.08 -19.41
N GLU A 301 15.02 20.88 -20.68
CA GLU A 301 13.73 21.31 -21.28
C GLU A 301 12.62 20.27 -21.15
N TYR A 302 12.72 19.39 -20.13
CA TYR A 302 11.72 18.39 -19.86
C TYR A 302 10.38 19.02 -19.44
N GLU A 303 9.31 18.57 -20.07
CA GLU A 303 7.94 19.00 -19.78
C GLU A 303 7.16 17.87 -19.07
N PRO A 304 6.99 17.91 -17.75
CA PRO A 304 6.22 16.92 -17.02
C PRO A 304 4.76 16.87 -17.46
N ASP A 305 4.19 15.66 -17.49
CA ASP A 305 2.75 15.45 -17.60
C ASP A 305 2.17 15.28 -16.19
N TRP A 306 1.83 16.41 -15.58
CA TRP A 306 1.32 16.39 -14.22
C TRP A 306 -0.09 15.79 -14.18
N CYS A 307 -0.29 14.83 -13.31
CA CYS A 307 -1.57 14.22 -13.02
C CYS A 307 -1.92 14.37 -11.54
N MET A 308 -3.12 14.83 -11.27
CA MET A 308 -3.65 14.89 -9.92
C MET A 308 -4.05 13.48 -9.46
N VAL A 309 -3.75 13.16 -8.21
CA VAL A 309 -4.20 11.91 -7.56
C VAL A 309 -4.87 12.30 -6.26
N PHE A 310 -6.13 11.91 -6.11
CA PHE A 310 -6.88 12.12 -4.88
C PHE A 310 -6.86 10.86 -4.04
N TYR A 311 -6.92 10.99 -2.74
CA TYR A 311 -6.91 9.86 -1.82
C TYR A 311 -8.26 9.73 -1.12
N LYS A 312 -8.95 8.62 -1.37
CA LYS A 312 -10.24 8.30 -0.76
C LYS A 312 -10.07 7.26 0.33
N LYS A 313 -10.61 7.52 1.51
CA LYS A 313 -10.72 6.51 2.55
C LYS A 313 -11.84 5.53 2.18
N PRO A 314 -11.56 4.24 1.94
CA PRO A 314 -12.58 3.31 1.43
C PRO A 314 -13.63 2.92 2.48
N LYS A 315 -13.27 2.93 3.76
CA LYS A 315 -14.16 2.56 4.89
C LYS A 315 -13.68 3.19 6.19
N ASP A 316 -14.59 3.34 7.15
CA ASP A 316 -14.27 3.90 8.47
C ASP A 316 -13.39 2.97 9.31
N ASP A 317 -12.69 3.55 10.28
CA ASP A 317 -11.91 2.79 11.26
C ASP A 317 -12.85 1.94 12.12
N ILE A 318 -12.36 0.78 12.56
CA ILE A 318 -13.12 -0.12 13.42
C ILE A 318 -12.28 -0.57 14.62
N GLU A 319 -12.94 -0.77 15.74
CA GLU A 319 -12.36 -1.36 16.94
C GLU A 319 -13.01 -2.70 17.24
N ILE A 320 -12.20 -3.71 17.53
CA ILE A 320 -12.62 -5.08 17.76
C ILE A 320 -12.00 -5.55 19.07
N GLU A 321 -12.84 -5.82 20.06
CA GLU A 321 -12.40 -6.46 21.29
C GLU A 321 -12.08 -7.92 20.99
N LEU A 322 -10.83 -8.32 21.24
CA LEU A 322 -10.34 -9.67 21.01
C LEU A 322 -10.36 -10.53 22.29
N ILE A 323 -10.08 -9.92 23.45
CA ILE A 323 -10.03 -10.58 24.76
C ILE A 323 -10.61 -9.62 25.80
#